data_9d8b1be0e11325da2541e55fa48b0335
#
_entry.id   9d8b1be0e11325da2541e55fa48b0335
#
_cell.length_a   1.000
_cell.length_b   1.000
_cell.length_c   1.000
_cell.angle_alpha   90.00
_cell.angle_beta   90.00
_cell.angle_gamma   90.00
#
_symmetry.space_group_name_H-M   'P 1'
#
loop_
_entity.id
_entity.type
_entity.pdbx_description
1 polymer ?
#
loop_
_entity_poly.entity_id
_entity_poly.type
_entity_poly.pdbx_seq_one_letter_code
_entity_poly.pdbx_strand_id
1 'polypeptide(L)'
;VVYLGVGFVSWTALSSSISSAPKLFETNASQLLNTNTKHIFYTLEEWAFQIQTFSQSLLMVFIGLSFFQKNILFNLFTLGLLPLINLILFMYWFPLFIAIIGLRYKDFYQLIPVILQLVFLLSPFLYVKDTLGSYSWIADFNPLYQVIDSLRETLISGDLSLKRFIIISITNIGNPLILKYNPP
;
A
#
# COMPACT_ATOMS: atom_id res chain seq x y z
N VAL A 1 -2.68 -18.97 -9.31
CA VAL A 1 -3.51 -18.72 -8.11
C VAL A 1 -2.73 -17.87 -7.10
N VAL A 2 -1.52 -18.26 -6.70
CA VAL A 2 -0.69 -17.54 -5.70
C VAL A 2 -0.43 -16.09 -6.13
N TYR A 3 -0.02 -15.90 -7.37
CA TYR A 3 0.25 -14.58 -7.96
C TYR A 3 -0.94 -13.63 -7.82
N LEU A 4 -2.15 -14.13 -8.13
CA LEU A 4 -3.38 -13.35 -8.04
C LEU A 4 -3.78 -13.07 -6.58
N GLY A 5 -3.67 -14.06 -5.70
CA GLY A 5 -4.08 -13.93 -4.31
C GLY A 5 -3.29 -12.87 -3.55
N VAL A 6 -1.97 -12.94 -3.59
CA VAL A 6 -1.08 -11.96 -2.94
C VAL A 6 -1.25 -10.56 -3.57
N GLY A 7 -1.29 -10.49 -4.91
CA GLY A 7 -1.45 -9.22 -5.62
C GLY A 7 -2.77 -8.54 -5.30
N PHE A 8 -3.88 -9.29 -5.29
CA PHE A 8 -5.21 -8.75 -5.02
C PHE A 8 -5.37 -8.27 -3.57
N VAL A 9 -4.90 -9.04 -2.59
CA VAL A 9 -4.97 -8.63 -1.17
C VAL A 9 -4.12 -7.39 -0.91
N SER A 10 -2.91 -7.34 -1.45
CA SER A 10 -2.05 -6.18 -1.31
C SER A 10 -2.63 -4.94 -2.00
N TRP A 11 -3.24 -5.12 -3.18
CA TRP A 11 -3.94 -4.03 -3.88
C TRP A 11 -5.14 -3.52 -3.11
N THR A 12 -6.01 -4.41 -2.61
CA THR A 12 -7.19 -4.00 -1.83
C THR A 12 -6.81 -3.23 -0.58
N ALA A 13 -5.77 -3.64 0.13
CA ALA A 13 -5.26 -2.94 1.29
C ALA A 13 -4.74 -1.54 0.95
N LEU A 14 -3.90 -1.41 -0.09
CA LEU A 14 -3.39 -0.12 -0.55
C LEU A 14 -4.51 0.80 -1.04
N SER A 15 -5.41 0.29 -1.87
CA SER A 15 -6.51 1.09 -2.43
C SER A 15 -7.49 1.55 -1.34
N SER A 16 -7.77 0.71 -0.35
CA SER A 16 -8.58 1.08 0.83
C SER A 16 -7.92 2.21 1.61
N SER A 17 -6.64 2.04 1.95
CA SER A 17 -5.85 3.01 2.70
C SER A 17 -5.76 4.37 2.00
N ILE A 18 -5.60 4.37 0.67
CA ILE A 18 -5.53 5.60 -0.14
C ILE A 18 -6.90 6.24 -0.30
N SER A 19 -7.97 5.45 -0.45
CA SER A 19 -9.34 5.96 -0.63
C SER A 19 -9.91 6.60 0.63
N SER A 20 -9.57 6.11 1.83
CA SER A 20 -10.02 6.68 3.11
C SER A 20 -9.27 7.98 3.45
N ALA A 21 -8.04 8.13 2.98
CA ALA A 21 -7.14 9.20 3.36
C ALA A 21 -7.67 10.63 3.16
N PRO A 22 -8.29 11.02 2.03
CA PRO A 22 -8.73 12.41 1.82
C PRO A 22 -9.77 12.89 2.83
N LYS A 23 -10.57 11.98 3.40
CA LYS A 23 -11.62 12.30 4.38
C LYS A 23 -11.18 12.20 5.83
N LEU A 24 -9.99 11.71 6.10
CA LEU A 24 -9.50 11.39 7.44
C LEU A 24 -9.71 12.55 8.43
N PHE A 25 -9.28 13.74 8.06
CA PHE A 25 -9.36 14.91 8.94
C PHE A 25 -10.78 15.51 8.99
N GLU A 26 -11.55 15.42 7.92
CA GLU A 26 -12.95 15.87 7.88
C GLU A 26 -13.83 15.00 8.79
N THR A 27 -13.67 13.69 8.71
CA THR A 27 -14.40 12.73 9.55
C THR A 27 -14.12 12.95 11.04
N ASN A 28 -12.89 13.30 11.40
CA ASN A 28 -12.46 13.51 12.77
C ASN A 28 -12.49 14.99 13.20
N ALA A 29 -13.06 15.90 12.39
CA ALA A 29 -13.03 17.35 12.63
C ALA A 29 -13.64 17.74 13.99
N SER A 30 -14.76 17.15 14.39
CA SER A 30 -15.40 17.43 15.68
C SER A 30 -14.51 17.04 16.87
N GLN A 31 -13.79 15.94 16.78
CA GLN A 31 -12.86 15.50 17.81
C GLN A 31 -11.60 16.37 17.83
N LEU A 32 -11.07 16.69 16.66
CA LEU A 32 -9.92 17.58 16.51
C LEU A 32 -10.14 18.98 17.08
N LEU A 33 -11.37 19.51 17.00
CA LEU A 33 -11.72 20.82 17.54
C LEU A 33 -12.01 20.80 19.05
N ASN A 34 -12.53 19.68 19.56
CA ASN A 34 -12.97 19.56 20.95
C ASN A 34 -11.94 18.93 21.89
N THR A 35 -10.92 18.28 21.35
CA THR A 35 -9.85 17.62 22.13
C THR A 35 -8.49 18.21 21.79
N ASN A 36 -7.62 18.31 22.79
CA ASN A 36 -6.23 18.77 22.61
C ASN A 36 -5.31 17.61 22.12
N THR A 37 -5.84 16.72 21.26
CA THR A 37 -5.08 15.60 20.72
C THR A 37 -4.33 16.00 19.45
N LYS A 38 -3.10 15.53 19.32
CA LYS A 38 -2.28 15.82 18.13
C LYS A 38 -2.83 15.10 16.91
N HIS A 39 -2.84 15.75 15.77
CA HIS A 39 -3.32 15.22 14.48
C HIS A 39 -2.70 13.87 14.09
N ILE A 40 -1.47 13.62 14.53
CA ILE A 40 -0.74 12.37 14.26
C ILE A 40 -1.42 11.13 14.86
N PHE A 41 -2.18 11.26 15.95
CA PHE A 41 -2.88 10.12 16.55
C PHE A 41 -3.96 9.57 15.64
N TYR A 42 -4.71 10.44 14.95
CA TYR A 42 -5.75 10.02 13.99
C TYR A 42 -5.15 9.36 12.75
N THR A 43 -3.99 9.82 12.29
CA THR A 43 -3.30 9.19 11.15
C THR A 43 -2.73 7.82 11.53
N LEU A 44 -2.23 7.67 12.74
CA LEU A 44 -1.73 6.39 13.26
C LEU A 44 -2.88 5.41 13.54
N GLU A 45 -4.01 5.89 14.03
CA GLU A 45 -5.22 5.08 14.26
C GLU A 45 -5.74 4.48 12.94
N GLU A 46 -5.92 5.33 11.91
CA GLU A 46 -6.33 4.88 10.58
C GLU A 46 -5.33 3.88 9.99
N TRP A 47 -4.04 4.17 10.08
CA TRP A 47 -3.00 3.26 9.62
C TRP A 47 -3.03 1.91 10.35
N ALA A 48 -3.18 1.92 11.68
CA ALA A 48 -3.28 0.70 12.48
C ALA A 48 -4.50 -0.15 12.06
N PHE A 49 -5.64 0.50 11.83
CA PHE A 49 -6.86 -0.14 11.33
C PHE A 49 -6.64 -0.80 9.96
N GLN A 50 -6.00 -0.09 9.03
CA GLN A 50 -5.70 -0.61 7.69
C GLN A 50 -4.71 -1.78 7.74
N ILE A 51 -3.69 -1.73 8.61
CA ILE A 51 -2.76 -2.85 8.83
C ILE A 51 -3.46 -4.05 9.42
N GLN A 52 -4.33 -3.86 10.40
CA GLN A 52 -5.11 -4.94 11.01
C GLN A 52 -5.95 -5.65 9.95
N THR A 53 -6.68 -4.91 9.14
CA THR A 53 -7.52 -5.44 8.06
C THR A 53 -6.68 -6.17 7.00
N PHE A 54 -5.55 -5.58 6.61
CA PHE A 54 -4.59 -6.20 5.69
C PHE A 54 -4.03 -7.51 6.24
N SER A 55 -3.59 -7.52 7.51
CA SER A 55 -3.02 -8.69 8.15
C SER A 55 -4.02 -9.85 8.24
N GLN A 56 -5.27 -9.57 8.56
CA GLN A 56 -6.34 -10.57 8.57
C GLN A 56 -6.57 -11.16 7.17
N SER A 57 -6.67 -10.32 6.16
CA SER A 57 -6.87 -10.73 4.77
C SER A 57 -5.66 -11.52 4.23
N LEU A 58 -4.45 -11.07 4.55
CA LEU A 58 -3.21 -11.72 4.16
C LEU A 58 -3.10 -13.11 4.81
N LEU A 59 -3.43 -13.23 6.09
CA LEU A 59 -3.41 -14.49 6.82
C LEU A 59 -4.39 -15.51 6.20
N MET A 60 -5.62 -15.09 5.89
CA MET A 60 -6.61 -15.93 5.22
C MET A 60 -6.10 -16.43 3.86
N VAL A 61 -5.51 -15.54 3.08
CA VAL A 61 -4.95 -15.89 1.77
C VAL A 61 -3.76 -16.83 1.93
N PHE A 62 -2.87 -16.62 2.89
CA PHE A 62 -1.74 -17.52 3.12
C PHE A 62 -2.18 -18.93 3.54
N ILE A 63 -3.21 -19.06 4.38
CA ILE A 63 -3.78 -20.37 4.71
C ILE A 63 -4.26 -21.07 3.43
N GLY A 64 -5.02 -20.36 2.58
CA GLY A 64 -5.49 -20.93 1.31
C GLY A 64 -4.36 -21.25 0.34
N LEU A 65 -3.35 -20.37 0.21
CA LEU A 65 -2.25 -20.55 -0.74
C LEU A 65 -1.22 -21.59 -0.31
N SER A 66 -1.09 -21.87 0.97
CA SER A 66 -0.18 -22.92 1.49
C SER A 66 -0.53 -24.31 0.97
N PHE A 67 -1.79 -24.55 0.58
CA PHE A 67 -2.21 -25.80 -0.09
C PHE A 67 -1.67 -25.92 -1.52
N PHE A 68 -1.42 -24.81 -2.19
CA PHE A 68 -0.94 -24.78 -3.59
C PHE A 68 0.59 -24.64 -3.66
N GLN A 69 1.20 -23.91 -2.72
CA GLN A 69 2.63 -23.66 -2.71
C GLN A 69 3.18 -23.74 -1.29
N LYS A 70 3.75 -24.88 -0.94
CA LYS A 70 4.25 -25.18 0.41
C LYS A 70 5.35 -24.22 0.88
N ASN A 71 6.13 -23.68 -0.05
CA ASN A 71 7.27 -22.82 0.27
C ASN A 71 6.88 -21.36 0.56
N ILE A 72 5.61 -20.95 0.34
CA ILE A 72 5.19 -19.55 0.48
C ILE A 72 5.38 -19.04 1.91
N LEU A 73 5.09 -19.85 2.91
CA LEU A 73 5.29 -19.50 4.32
C LEU A 73 6.77 -19.40 4.66
N PHE A 74 7.58 -20.32 4.15
CA PHE A 74 9.03 -20.26 4.34
C PHE A 74 9.62 -18.99 3.72
N ASN A 75 9.25 -18.69 2.49
CA ASN A 75 9.68 -17.47 1.80
C ASN A 75 9.25 -16.20 2.53
N LEU A 76 8.05 -16.20 3.14
CA LEU A 76 7.58 -15.06 3.94
C LEU A 76 8.51 -14.81 5.14
N PHE A 77 8.84 -15.86 5.92
CA PHE A 77 9.66 -15.71 7.12
C PHE A 77 11.15 -15.52 6.85
N THR A 78 11.64 -15.86 5.66
CA THR A 78 13.04 -15.64 5.27
C THR A 78 13.24 -14.22 4.70
N LEU A 79 12.87 -14.02 3.46
CA LEU A 79 13.11 -12.77 2.74
C LEU A 79 11.85 -11.91 2.56
N GLY A 80 10.65 -12.49 2.66
CA GLY A 80 9.37 -11.81 2.41
C GLY A 80 9.00 -10.77 3.47
N LEU A 81 9.56 -10.85 4.69
CA LEU A 81 9.34 -9.85 5.74
C LEU A 81 9.86 -8.46 5.34
N LEU A 82 10.95 -8.39 4.57
CA LEU A 82 11.53 -7.12 4.15
C LEU A 82 10.60 -6.31 3.22
N PRO A 83 10.11 -6.87 2.08
CA PRO A 83 9.15 -6.15 1.25
C PRO A 83 7.79 -5.97 1.93
N LEU A 84 7.40 -6.85 2.86
CA LEU A 84 6.19 -6.66 3.67
C LEU A 84 6.28 -5.41 4.55
N ILE A 85 7.40 -5.22 5.24
CA ILE A 85 7.65 -4.00 6.03
C ILE A 85 7.63 -2.76 5.13
N ASN A 86 8.24 -2.82 3.94
CA ASN A 86 8.19 -1.72 2.98
C ASN A 86 6.75 -1.39 2.53
N LEU A 87 5.91 -2.41 2.30
CA LEU A 87 4.50 -2.21 1.97
C LEU A 87 3.75 -1.53 3.12
N ILE A 88 3.95 -1.99 4.36
CA ILE A 88 3.34 -1.43 5.57
C ILE A 88 3.75 0.05 5.77
N LEU A 89 5.03 0.38 5.57
CA LEU A 89 5.51 1.76 5.63
C LEU A 89 4.92 2.61 4.51
N PHE A 90 4.81 2.06 3.31
CA PHE A 90 4.18 2.74 2.18
C PHE A 90 2.69 3.03 2.44
N MET A 91 1.97 2.12 3.10
CA MET A 91 0.59 2.31 3.54
C MET A 91 0.42 3.40 4.60
N TYR A 92 1.49 3.91 5.19
CA TYR A 92 1.45 5.04 6.10
C TYR A 92 1.66 6.38 5.38
N TRP A 93 2.83 6.54 4.76
CA TRP A 93 3.21 7.85 4.26
C TRP A 93 2.46 8.27 2.98
N PHE A 94 2.15 7.33 2.09
CA PHE A 94 1.47 7.68 0.84
C PHE A 94 0.01 8.11 1.08
N PRO A 95 -0.81 7.41 1.87
CA PRO A 95 -2.12 7.91 2.29
C PRO A 95 -2.04 9.22 3.07
N LEU A 96 -1.04 9.40 3.94
CA LEU A 96 -0.85 10.66 4.65
C LEU A 96 -0.62 11.84 3.70
N PHE A 97 0.18 11.65 2.66
CA PHE A 97 0.37 12.65 1.60
C PHE A 97 -0.96 12.99 0.89
N ILE A 98 -1.76 11.98 0.57
CA ILE A 98 -3.10 12.15 -0.03
C ILE A 98 -4.05 12.86 0.94
N ALA A 99 -4.02 12.56 2.24
CA ALA A 99 -4.83 13.23 3.25
C ALA A 99 -4.53 14.74 3.33
N ILE A 100 -3.25 15.13 3.25
CA ILE A 100 -2.84 16.54 3.24
C ILE A 100 -3.39 17.26 2.00
N ILE A 101 -3.35 16.63 0.82
CA ILE A 101 -3.95 17.20 -0.39
C ILE A 101 -5.48 17.31 -0.24
N GLY A 102 -6.13 16.30 0.34
CA GLY A 102 -7.56 16.27 0.61
C GLY A 102 -8.05 17.42 1.51
N LEU A 103 -7.22 17.86 2.47
CA LEU A 103 -7.52 19.04 3.29
C LEU A 103 -7.69 20.33 2.47
N ARG A 104 -6.94 20.45 1.38
CA ARG A 104 -6.97 21.64 0.53
C ARG A 104 -8.07 21.59 -0.55
N TYR A 105 -8.35 20.39 -1.06
CA TYR A 105 -9.25 20.17 -2.19
C TYR A 105 -10.32 19.15 -1.81
N LYS A 106 -11.51 19.63 -1.42
CA LYS A 106 -12.61 18.75 -0.97
C LYS A 106 -13.07 17.76 -2.02
N ASP A 107 -13.06 18.12 -3.30
CA ASP A 107 -13.49 17.23 -4.38
C ASP A 107 -12.51 16.09 -4.66
N PHE A 108 -11.32 16.16 -4.06
CA PHE A 108 -10.27 15.16 -4.27
C PHE A 108 -10.66 13.76 -3.80
N TYR A 109 -11.53 13.66 -2.78
CA TYR A 109 -12.02 12.37 -2.31
C TYR A 109 -12.86 11.61 -3.34
N GLN A 110 -13.52 12.32 -4.28
CA GLN A 110 -14.29 11.69 -5.35
C GLN A 110 -13.38 11.24 -6.51
N LEU A 111 -12.28 11.93 -6.73
CA LEU A 111 -11.33 11.63 -7.79
C LEU A 111 -10.45 10.42 -7.46
N ILE A 112 -10.05 10.25 -6.21
CA ILE A 112 -9.15 9.17 -5.79
C ILE A 112 -9.66 7.76 -6.16
N PRO A 113 -10.92 7.37 -5.88
CA PRO A 113 -11.41 6.05 -6.27
C PRO A 113 -11.37 5.81 -7.78
N VAL A 114 -11.67 6.85 -8.58
CA VAL A 114 -11.63 6.78 -10.05
C VAL A 114 -10.19 6.58 -10.54
N ILE A 115 -9.25 7.36 -9.98
CA ILE A 115 -7.82 7.23 -10.31
C ILE A 115 -7.32 5.82 -9.95
N LEU A 116 -7.66 5.32 -8.75
CA LEU A 116 -7.27 3.98 -8.32
C LEU A 116 -7.84 2.89 -9.23
N GLN A 117 -9.08 3.04 -9.70
CA GLN A 117 -9.68 2.10 -10.64
C GLN A 117 -8.94 2.09 -11.98
N LEU A 118 -8.56 3.26 -12.50
CA LEU A 118 -7.73 3.36 -13.71
C LEU A 118 -6.34 2.73 -13.51
N VAL A 119 -5.71 3.02 -12.38
CA VAL A 119 -4.41 2.45 -12.02
C VAL A 119 -4.49 0.92 -11.93
N PHE A 120 -5.58 0.39 -11.35
CA PHE A 120 -5.81 -1.05 -11.29
C PHE A 120 -5.90 -1.71 -12.66
N LEU A 121 -6.64 -1.09 -13.58
CA LEU A 121 -6.82 -1.60 -14.94
C LEU A 121 -5.55 -1.51 -15.79
N LEU A 122 -4.77 -0.44 -15.61
CA LEU A 122 -3.54 -0.21 -16.36
C LEU A 122 -2.35 -1.02 -15.84
N SER A 123 -2.41 -1.50 -14.60
CA SER A 123 -1.30 -2.20 -13.97
C SER A 123 -1.54 -3.70 -13.91
N PRO A 124 -0.50 -4.53 -14.07
CA PRO A 124 -0.62 -5.99 -14.10
C PRO A 124 -0.78 -6.57 -12.69
N PHE A 125 -1.87 -6.21 -11.97
CA PHE A 125 -2.19 -6.80 -10.68
C PHE A 125 -2.80 -8.19 -10.80
N LEU A 126 -3.61 -8.41 -11.84
CA LEU A 126 -4.34 -9.67 -12.08
C LEU A 126 -3.67 -10.57 -13.14
N TYR A 127 -2.67 -10.08 -13.85
CA TYR A 127 -1.99 -10.81 -14.90
C TYR A 127 -0.47 -10.59 -14.82
N VAL A 128 0.29 -11.34 -15.58
CA VAL A 128 1.75 -11.27 -15.59
C VAL A 128 2.21 -10.07 -16.43
N LYS A 129 3.23 -9.34 -15.98
CA LYS A 129 3.77 -8.15 -16.65
C LYS A 129 4.13 -8.39 -18.12
N ASP A 130 4.60 -9.59 -18.45
CA ASP A 130 5.02 -9.96 -19.81
C ASP A 130 3.88 -9.89 -20.84
N THR A 131 2.62 -10.00 -20.39
CA THR A 131 1.46 -9.87 -21.25
C THR A 131 1.24 -8.44 -21.78
N LEU A 132 1.84 -7.43 -21.15
CA LEU A 132 1.78 -6.03 -21.61
C LEU A 132 2.69 -5.76 -22.83
N GLY A 133 3.62 -6.65 -23.15
CA GLY A 133 4.54 -6.47 -24.28
C GLY A 133 5.23 -5.10 -24.25
N SER A 134 5.02 -4.30 -25.31
CA SER A 134 5.62 -2.97 -25.47
C SER A 134 5.16 -1.93 -24.42
N TYR A 135 4.07 -2.18 -23.68
CA TYR A 135 3.52 -1.28 -22.66
C TYR A 135 3.98 -1.63 -21.24
N SER A 136 4.92 -2.56 -21.06
CA SER A 136 5.44 -2.99 -19.76
C SER A 136 6.03 -1.83 -18.93
N TRP A 137 6.49 -0.76 -19.57
CA TRP A 137 7.01 0.44 -18.93
C TRP A 137 5.97 1.14 -18.01
N ILE A 138 4.66 1.02 -18.31
CA ILE A 138 3.58 1.58 -17.47
C ILE A 138 3.64 0.98 -16.06
N ALA A 139 3.87 -0.32 -15.96
CA ALA A 139 4.03 -1.00 -14.69
C ALA A 139 5.30 -0.54 -13.94
N ASP A 140 6.40 -0.28 -14.68
CA ASP A 140 7.66 0.14 -14.08
C ASP A 140 7.58 1.54 -13.45
N PHE A 141 6.79 2.43 -14.03
CA PHE A 141 6.59 3.79 -13.49
C PHE A 141 5.53 3.87 -12.39
N ASN A 142 4.73 2.81 -12.18
CA ASN A 142 3.69 2.82 -11.16
C ASN A 142 4.26 2.43 -9.79
N PRO A 143 4.35 3.37 -8.81
CA PRO A 143 4.89 3.06 -7.49
C PRO A 143 4.04 2.05 -6.71
N LEU A 144 2.71 2.07 -6.88
CA LEU A 144 1.81 1.12 -6.24
C LEU A 144 2.07 -0.30 -6.72
N TYR A 145 2.28 -0.47 -8.05
CA TYR A 145 2.63 -1.76 -8.63
C TYR A 145 3.99 -2.24 -8.11
N GLN A 146 5.01 -1.38 -8.08
CA GLN A 146 6.36 -1.76 -7.66
C GLN A 146 6.40 -2.28 -6.22
N VAL A 147 5.67 -1.66 -5.31
CA VAL A 147 5.60 -2.08 -3.91
C VAL A 147 4.93 -3.45 -3.78
N ILE A 148 3.82 -3.68 -4.48
CA ILE A 148 3.09 -4.95 -4.47
C ILE A 148 3.91 -6.05 -5.15
N ASP A 149 4.52 -5.74 -6.29
CA ASP A 149 5.30 -6.70 -7.07
C ASP A 149 6.56 -7.16 -6.33
N SER A 150 7.19 -6.27 -5.58
CA SER A 150 8.33 -6.60 -4.72
C SER A 150 7.96 -7.67 -3.67
N LEU A 151 6.81 -7.52 -3.00
CA LEU A 151 6.33 -8.51 -2.04
C LEU A 151 5.97 -9.82 -2.74
N ARG A 152 5.21 -9.74 -3.82
CA ARG A 152 4.70 -10.88 -4.57
C ARG A 152 5.82 -11.73 -5.18
N GLU A 153 6.79 -11.10 -5.83
CA GLU A 153 7.95 -11.76 -6.43
C GLU A 153 8.74 -12.52 -5.36
N THR A 154 9.04 -11.87 -4.24
CA THR A 154 9.79 -12.50 -3.15
C THR A 154 9.05 -13.69 -2.52
N LEU A 155 7.73 -13.61 -2.39
CA LEU A 155 6.92 -14.71 -1.84
C LEU A 155 6.85 -15.93 -2.78
N ILE A 156 6.85 -15.69 -4.09
CA ILE A 156 6.71 -16.76 -5.10
C ILE A 156 8.06 -17.38 -5.43
N SER A 157 9.07 -16.58 -5.74
CA SER A 157 10.39 -17.04 -6.17
C SER A 157 11.33 -17.40 -5.01
N GLY A 158 11.13 -16.75 -3.85
CA GLY A 158 12.08 -16.79 -2.73
C GLY A 158 13.31 -15.92 -2.94
N ASP A 159 13.32 -15.08 -3.99
CA ASP A 159 14.42 -14.18 -4.31
C ASP A 159 14.00 -12.72 -4.07
N LEU A 160 14.87 -11.94 -3.43
CA LEU A 160 14.66 -10.52 -3.20
C LEU A 160 15.32 -9.70 -4.30
N SER A 161 14.53 -8.94 -5.06
CA SER A 161 15.06 -7.94 -5.99
C SER A 161 15.64 -6.74 -5.22
N LEU A 162 16.92 -6.79 -4.86
CA LEU A 162 17.61 -5.76 -4.06
C LEU A 162 17.44 -4.36 -4.66
N LYS A 163 17.48 -4.23 -5.98
CA LYS A 163 17.30 -2.93 -6.65
C LYS A 163 15.93 -2.31 -6.35
N ARG A 164 14.84 -3.06 -6.49
CA ARG A 164 13.48 -2.60 -6.18
C ARG A 164 13.31 -2.34 -4.70
N PHE A 165 13.79 -3.25 -3.86
CA PHE A 165 13.74 -3.10 -2.41
C PHE A 165 14.41 -1.80 -1.95
N ILE A 166 15.62 -1.49 -2.43
CA ILE A 166 16.35 -0.27 -2.09
C ILE A 166 15.60 0.98 -2.56
N ILE A 167 15.10 1.00 -3.79
CA ILE A 167 14.34 2.14 -4.33
C ILE A 167 13.12 2.43 -3.47
N ILE A 168 12.32 1.41 -3.13
CA ILE A 168 11.13 1.55 -2.30
C ILE A 168 11.51 1.99 -0.87
N SER A 169 12.57 1.43 -0.30
CA SER A 169 13.06 1.81 1.03
C SER A 169 13.51 3.27 1.08
N ILE A 170 14.22 3.74 0.05
CA ILE A 170 14.64 5.16 -0.04
C ILE A 170 13.41 6.07 -0.16
N THR A 171 12.41 5.71 -0.96
CA THR A 171 11.17 6.49 -1.05
C THR A 171 10.39 6.52 0.25
N ASN A 172 10.38 5.42 1.02
CA ASN A 172 9.73 5.34 2.33
C ASN A 172 10.47 6.17 3.40
N ILE A 173 11.79 6.20 3.38
CA ILE A 173 12.63 6.92 4.37
C ILE A 173 12.81 8.39 3.96
N GLY A 174 12.88 8.68 2.67
CA GLY A 174 13.15 10.02 2.13
C GLY A 174 12.02 11.05 2.34
N ASN A 175 10.89 10.66 2.95
CA ASN A 175 9.74 11.55 3.19
C ASN A 175 9.49 11.93 4.67
N PRO A 176 10.52 12.20 5.51
CA PRO A 176 10.30 12.76 6.87
C PRO A 176 9.75 14.19 6.85
N LEU A 177 9.72 14.86 5.69
CA LEU A 177 9.18 16.20 5.53
C LEU A 177 7.68 16.28 5.83
N ILE A 178 6.95 15.18 5.63
CA ILE A 178 5.51 15.10 5.92
C ILE A 178 5.24 15.07 7.43
N LEU A 179 6.15 14.49 8.22
CA LEU A 179 6.06 14.46 9.69
C LEU A 179 6.33 15.83 10.33
N LYS A 180 6.97 16.76 9.62
CA LYS A 180 7.24 18.14 10.06
C LYS A 180 6.11 19.11 9.74
N TYR A 181 5.09 18.68 8.99
CA TYR A 181 3.94 19.51 8.69
C TYR A 181 3.10 19.68 9.97
N ASN A 182 3.27 20.83 10.63
CA ASN A 182 2.33 21.35 11.64
C ASN A 182 1.32 22.21 10.87
N PRO A 183 0.10 21.76 10.62
CA PRO A 183 -0.94 22.64 10.08
C PRO A 183 -1.21 23.76 11.09
N PRO A 184 -1.50 24.98 10.61
CA PRO A 184 -1.82 26.12 11.44
C PRO A 184 -3.09 25.89 12.25
#